data_875603fd413ba14f6498218dc6358b72
#
_entry.id   875603fd413ba14f6498218dc6358b72
#
_cell.length_a   1.000
_cell.length_b   1.000
_cell.length_c   1.000
_cell.angle_alpha   90.00
_cell.angle_beta   90.00
_cell.angle_gamma   90.00
#
_symmetry.space_group_name_H-M   'P 1'
#
loop_
_entity.id
_entity.type
_entity.pdbx_description
1 polymer ?
#
loop_
_entity_poly.entity_id
_entity_poly.type
_entity_poly.pdbx_seq_one_letter_code
_entity_poly.pdbx_strand_id
1 'polypeptide(L)'
;MSLNHTRRFALVAALLGAGVPGALGAQDDASQDNTAYGTTAAEFLLLGAGARGTALGGAFAAIVTDVSSIYYNPAGAALMSRPGVMLSTYTYVADTRYSWGGFAVPFGSGSSAFGIQLGTFGFDDQPVYTVDQPEGTGAVYSVAQTFGGLTYARNFSDRFSVGLTAKFISDQLGGAEGTAFGVDFGTNFHASLANHPVRFSFVVSNLGTNLSYSGEELISETPRQPLPGEQPVPTLPQPSELRTKGFGLPTMFRVGLAYDLIARENNRLTLLSDFNQPTSNKAGFVLGSEWGLQRLGGSGFGVALRGSYSYQPANNIDVSNPSFTALTDEENLQGLGLGGGLNYGGGNFNVGFDYAWKYLGILGSTNFFSVTLGW
;
A
#
# COMPACT_ATOMS: atom_id res chain seq x y z
N MET A 1 -37.07 -4.65 -28.61
CA MET A 1 -36.21 -3.63 -27.93
C MET A 1 -35.30 -4.24 -26.87
N SER A 2 -34.88 -5.52 -26.99
CA SER A 2 -34.11 -6.29 -25.96
C SER A 2 -32.70 -6.72 -26.39
N LEU A 3 -32.26 -6.43 -27.61
CA LEU A 3 -30.96 -6.89 -28.15
C LEU A 3 -29.76 -5.96 -27.82
N ASN A 4 -30.01 -4.75 -27.28
CA ASN A 4 -28.94 -3.79 -27.01
C ASN A 4 -28.24 -3.96 -25.65
N HIS A 5 -28.87 -4.63 -24.68
CA HIS A 5 -28.26 -4.81 -23.36
C HIS A 5 -27.19 -5.92 -23.36
N THR A 6 -27.43 -7.03 -24.05
CA THR A 6 -26.50 -8.16 -24.13
C THR A 6 -25.19 -7.80 -24.85
N ARG A 7 -25.23 -6.95 -25.89
CA ARG A 7 -24.02 -6.47 -26.56
C ARG A 7 -23.20 -5.49 -25.72
N ARG A 8 -23.85 -4.72 -24.82
CA ARG A 8 -23.16 -3.80 -23.90
C ARG A 8 -22.45 -4.54 -22.77
N PHE A 9 -23.06 -5.62 -22.25
CA PHE A 9 -22.39 -6.50 -21.27
C PHE A 9 -21.18 -7.21 -21.86
N ALA A 10 -21.26 -7.66 -23.10
CA ALA A 10 -20.14 -8.31 -23.78
C ALA A 10 -18.95 -7.35 -24.01
N LEU A 11 -19.20 -6.07 -24.25
CA LEU A 11 -18.14 -5.08 -24.48
C LEU A 11 -17.44 -4.66 -23.18
N VAL A 12 -18.18 -4.57 -22.07
CA VAL A 12 -17.60 -4.30 -20.74
C VAL A 12 -16.85 -5.51 -20.22
N ALA A 13 -17.37 -6.72 -20.40
CA ALA A 13 -16.68 -7.96 -20.09
C ALA A 13 -15.42 -8.15 -20.95
N ALA A 14 -15.43 -7.71 -22.21
CA ALA A 14 -14.27 -7.74 -23.09
C ALA A 14 -13.20 -6.70 -22.72
N LEU A 15 -13.57 -5.52 -22.22
CA LEU A 15 -12.62 -4.51 -21.72
C LEU A 15 -12.00 -4.90 -20.37
N LEU A 16 -12.76 -5.57 -19.52
CA LEU A 16 -12.26 -6.13 -18.25
C LEU A 16 -11.55 -7.47 -18.45
N GLY A 17 -11.87 -8.21 -19.51
CA GLY A 17 -11.29 -9.50 -19.86
C GLY A 17 -10.14 -9.44 -20.86
N ALA A 18 -9.88 -8.30 -21.53
CA ALA A 18 -8.77 -8.15 -22.47
C ALA A 18 -7.39 -8.05 -21.80
N GLY A 19 -7.34 -8.06 -20.46
CA GLY A 19 -6.13 -8.28 -19.66
C GLY A 19 -5.85 -9.75 -19.36
N VAL A 20 -6.40 -10.71 -20.11
CA VAL A 20 -6.35 -12.15 -19.84
C VAL A 20 -5.09 -12.84 -20.40
N PRO A 21 -4.60 -13.83 -19.72
CA PRO A 21 -3.25 -14.35 -19.57
C PRO A 21 -2.63 -15.06 -20.76
N GLY A 22 -3.08 -14.84 -21.96
CA GLY A 22 -2.42 -15.41 -23.15
C GLY A 22 -1.08 -14.76 -23.53
N ALA A 23 -0.79 -13.56 -22.99
CA ALA A 23 0.47 -12.85 -23.23
C ALA A 23 1.52 -13.04 -22.10
N LEU A 24 1.14 -13.66 -20.99
CA LEU A 24 2.04 -13.89 -19.85
C LEU A 24 2.92 -15.15 -20.02
N GLY A 25 2.63 -16.00 -20.99
CA GLY A 25 3.44 -17.18 -21.30
C GLY A 25 4.68 -16.93 -22.16
N ALA A 26 4.92 -15.68 -22.59
CA ALA A 26 6.06 -15.35 -23.46
C ALA A 26 7.27 -14.74 -22.71
N GLN A 27 7.24 -14.72 -21.38
CA GLN A 27 8.32 -14.15 -20.57
C GLN A 27 9.23 -15.19 -19.88
N ASP A 28 9.14 -16.45 -20.28
CA ASP A 28 9.99 -17.53 -19.75
C ASP A 28 11.40 -17.63 -20.37
N ASP A 29 11.76 -16.69 -21.25
CA ASP A 29 13.13 -16.62 -21.77
C ASP A 29 13.95 -15.57 -21.01
N ALA A 30 14.85 -16.06 -20.14
CA ALA A 30 16.19 -15.54 -19.76
C ALA A 30 16.42 -14.00 -19.84
N SER A 31 15.41 -13.16 -19.74
CA SER A 31 15.61 -11.74 -19.42
C SER A 31 16.03 -11.69 -17.95
N GLN A 32 17.15 -11.08 -17.64
CA GLN A 32 17.58 -10.80 -16.29
C GLN A 32 16.41 -10.19 -15.54
N ASP A 33 15.84 -10.94 -14.60
CA ASP A 33 14.78 -10.45 -13.73
C ASP A 33 15.39 -9.36 -12.85
N ASN A 34 15.18 -8.11 -13.23
CA ASN A 34 15.67 -6.95 -12.49
C ASN A 34 14.83 -6.64 -11.23
N THR A 35 13.96 -7.56 -10.83
CA THR A 35 13.15 -7.41 -9.63
C THR A 35 14.02 -7.43 -8.39
N ALA A 36 13.89 -6.41 -7.55
CA ALA A 36 14.72 -6.22 -6.34
C ALA A 36 14.20 -7.03 -5.14
N TYR A 37 13.98 -8.34 -5.30
CA TYR A 37 13.49 -9.22 -4.24
C TYR A 37 14.40 -9.16 -3.00
N GLY A 38 13.80 -8.81 -1.83
CA GLY A 38 14.51 -8.79 -0.56
C GLY A 38 15.65 -7.78 -0.47
N THR A 39 15.75 -6.84 -1.41
CA THR A 39 16.82 -5.84 -1.47
C THR A 39 16.32 -4.40 -1.36
N THR A 40 15.02 -4.23 -1.10
CA THR A 40 14.38 -2.94 -0.80
C THR A 40 14.21 -2.78 0.71
N ALA A 41 14.25 -1.55 1.18
CA ALA A 41 13.94 -1.19 2.56
C ALA A 41 12.53 -0.61 2.67
N ALA A 42 12.02 -0.46 3.90
CA ALA A 42 10.75 0.18 4.20
C ALA A 42 9.52 -0.41 3.46
N GLU A 43 9.47 -1.74 3.29
CA GLU A 43 8.35 -2.46 2.65
C GLU A 43 6.98 -2.18 3.31
N PHE A 44 6.96 -1.72 4.57
CA PHE A 44 5.75 -1.32 5.27
C PHE A 44 4.98 -0.19 4.56
N LEU A 45 5.64 0.57 3.69
CA LEU A 45 5.01 1.59 2.84
C LEU A 45 4.03 1.01 1.81
N LEU A 46 3.98 -0.30 1.62
CA LEU A 46 3.06 -1.00 0.71
C LEU A 46 1.85 -1.64 1.42
N LEU A 47 1.80 -1.60 2.77
CA LEU A 47 0.82 -2.36 3.56
C LEU A 47 -0.63 -1.86 3.46
N GLY A 48 -0.85 -0.63 3.07
CA GLY A 48 -2.19 -0.05 2.92
C GLY A 48 -2.68 0.72 4.16
N ALA A 49 -3.29 1.87 3.92
CA ALA A 49 -3.64 2.89 4.92
C ALA A 49 -5.11 2.86 5.36
N GLY A 50 -5.84 1.79 5.15
CA GLY A 50 -7.24 1.75 5.60
C GLY A 50 -8.01 0.55 5.14
N ALA A 51 -9.06 0.21 5.87
CA ALA A 51 -9.87 -0.97 5.62
C ALA A 51 -10.54 -0.93 4.24
N ARG A 52 -11.05 0.22 3.79
CA ARG A 52 -11.69 0.34 2.48
C ARG A 52 -10.76 -0.04 1.33
N GLY A 53 -9.56 0.53 1.30
CA GLY A 53 -8.58 0.22 0.24
C GLY A 53 -8.09 -1.22 0.32
N THR A 54 -7.94 -1.77 1.53
CA THR A 54 -7.53 -3.17 1.74
C THR A 54 -8.60 -4.15 1.29
N ALA A 55 -9.89 -3.89 1.59
CA ALA A 55 -11.00 -4.72 1.12
C ALA A 55 -11.11 -4.76 -0.41
N LEU A 56 -10.60 -3.73 -1.09
CA LEU A 56 -10.51 -3.64 -2.54
C LEU A 56 -9.15 -4.13 -3.09
N GLY A 57 -8.33 -4.80 -2.25
CA GLY A 57 -7.04 -5.34 -2.65
C GLY A 57 -6.01 -4.29 -3.08
N GLY A 58 -6.27 -3.00 -2.78
CA GLY A 58 -5.50 -1.87 -3.28
C GLY A 58 -5.95 -1.36 -4.65
N ALA A 59 -6.93 -1.98 -5.34
CA ALA A 59 -7.55 -1.46 -6.55
C ALA A 59 -8.45 -0.26 -6.24
N PHE A 60 -7.85 0.78 -5.70
CA PHE A 60 -8.55 1.89 -5.07
C PHE A 60 -8.14 3.27 -5.64
N ALA A 61 -7.03 3.32 -6.36
CA ALA A 61 -6.43 4.57 -6.81
C ALA A 61 -7.34 5.43 -7.72
N ALA A 62 -8.22 4.78 -8.51
CA ALA A 62 -9.13 5.47 -9.42
C ALA A 62 -10.39 6.04 -8.76
N ILE A 63 -10.75 5.57 -7.55
CA ILE A 63 -12.01 5.96 -6.89
C ILE A 63 -11.83 6.68 -5.56
N VAL A 64 -10.61 6.75 -5.04
CA VAL A 64 -10.34 7.37 -3.75
C VAL A 64 -10.58 8.88 -3.80
N THR A 65 -11.51 9.37 -2.96
CA THR A 65 -11.89 10.78 -2.86
C THR A 65 -12.10 11.20 -1.40
N ASP A 66 -11.53 10.47 -0.49
CA ASP A 66 -11.54 10.73 0.95
C ASP A 66 -10.11 10.95 1.48
N VAL A 67 -9.94 11.06 2.79
CA VAL A 67 -8.63 11.30 3.43
C VAL A 67 -7.58 10.27 3.03
N SER A 68 -7.97 9.00 2.79
CA SER A 68 -7.02 7.96 2.39
C SER A 68 -6.38 8.19 1.00
N SER A 69 -6.91 9.15 0.23
CA SER A 69 -6.31 9.56 -1.05
C SER A 69 -4.86 10.01 -0.91
N ILE A 70 -4.50 10.69 0.18
CA ILE A 70 -3.12 11.16 0.42
C ILE A 70 -2.11 10.01 0.50
N TYR A 71 -2.59 8.77 0.70
CA TYR A 71 -1.77 7.56 0.68
C TYR A 71 -1.89 6.79 -0.65
N TYR A 72 -3.11 6.54 -1.16
CA TYR A 72 -3.33 5.66 -2.33
C TYR A 72 -3.15 6.36 -3.67
N ASN A 73 -3.62 7.61 -3.79
CA ASN A 73 -3.49 8.45 -4.99
C ASN A 73 -3.67 9.92 -4.58
N PRO A 74 -2.59 10.68 -4.46
CA PRO A 74 -2.67 12.05 -3.97
C PRO A 74 -3.59 12.95 -4.80
N ALA A 75 -3.82 12.66 -6.09
CA ALA A 75 -4.76 13.42 -6.92
C ALA A 75 -6.20 13.35 -6.42
N GLY A 76 -6.58 12.28 -5.72
CA GLY A 76 -7.92 12.11 -5.15
C GLY A 76 -8.23 13.11 -4.04
N ALA A 77 -7.22 13.68 -3.38
CA ALA A 77 -7.42 14.70 -2.35
C ALA A 77 -8.07 15.97 -2.93
N ALA A 78 -7.77 16.34 -4.18
CA ALA A 78 -8.40 17.47 -4.84
C ALA A 78 -9.90 17.26 -5.16
N LEU A 79 -10.39 16.03 -5.02
CA LEU A 79 -11.80 15.67 -5.24
C LEU A 79 -12.60 15.62 -3.94
N MET A 80 -11.97 15.87 -2.79
CA MET A 80 -12.65 15.93 -1.50
C MET A 80 -13.58 17.13 -1.44
N SER A 81 -14.79 16.91 -0.94
CA SER A 81 -15.80 17.97 -0.79
C SER A 81 -15.73 18.70 0.57
N ARG A 82 -15.03 18.14 1.55
CA ARG A 82 -14.93 18.66 2.91
C ARG A 82 -13.66 18.18 3.61
N PRO A 83 -13.20 18.91 4.65
CA PRO A 83 -12.10 18.47 5.49
C PRO A 83 -12.41 17.13 6.16
N GLY A 84 -11.37 16.38 6.51
CA GLY A 84 -11.55 15.15 7.25
C GLY A 84 -10.28 14.61 7.86
N VAL A 85 -10.48 13.72 8.85
CA VAL A 85 -9.44 12.91 9.51
C VAL A 85 -9.81 11.45 9.33
N MET A 86 -8.81 10.61 9.15
CA MET A 86 -8.96 9.17 9.14
C MET A 86 -7.87 8.53 9.98
N LEU A 87 -8.26 7.54 10.79
CA LEU A 87 -7.35 6.71 11.58
C LEU A 87 -7.59 5.25 11.21
N SER A 88 -6.54 4.49 11.10
CA SER A 88 -6.62 3.04 10.91
C SER A 88 -5.52 2.33 11.67
N THR A 89 -5.83 1.12 12.14
CA THR A 89 -4.87 0.24 12.81
C THR A 89 -5.22 -1.22 12.54
N TYR A 90 -4.20 -2.06 12.50
CA TYR A 90 -4.38 -3.51 12.42
C TYR A 90 -3.12 -4.24 12.89
N THR A 91 -3.32 -5.47 13.37
CA THR A 91 -2.24 -6.41 13.62
C THR A 91 -1.94 -7.15 12.32
N TYR A 92 -0.68 -7.16 11.94
CA TYR A 92 -0.19 -7.86 10.76
C TYR A 92 0.41 -9.21 11.15
N VAL A 93 1.28 -9.78 10.35
CA VAL A 93 1.92 -11.08 10.60
C VAL A 93 2.88 -10.98 11.79
N ALA A 94 3.02 -12.07 12.56
CA ALA A 94 3.93 -12.17 13.71
C ALA A 94 3.74 -11.05 14.77
N ASP A 95 2.48 -10.73 15.08
CA ASP A 95 2.09 -9.71 16.06
C ASP A 95 2.64 -8.30 15.80
N THR A 96 3.15 -8.05 14.60
CA THR A 96 3.51 -6.70 14.18
C THR A 96 2.26 -5.84 14.01
N ARG A 97 2.36 -4.56 14.31
CA ARG A 97 1.25 -3.61 14.24
C ARG A 97 1.54 -2.51 13.22
N TYR A 98 0.57 -2.23 12.39
CA TYR A 98 0.55 -1.06 11.53
C TYR A 98 -0.53 -0.09 12.00
N SER A 99 -0.17 1.18 12.08
CA SER A 99 -1.12 2.27 12.37
C SER A 99 -0.89 3.41 11.40
N TRP A 100 -1.97 4.00 10.93
CA TRP A 100 -1.92 5.13 10.01
C TRP A 100 -2.96 6.19 10.39
N GLY A 101 -2.56 7.46 10.29
CA GLY A 101 -3.43 8.59 10.47
C GLY A 101 -3.21 9.63 9.39
N GLY A 102 -4.30 10.23 8.92
CA GLY A 102 -4.26 11.28 7.92
C GLY A 102 -5.28 12.37 8.19
N PHE A 103 -4.94 13.58 7.78
CA PHE A 103 -5.80 14.74 7.73
C PHE A 103 -5.70 15.39 6.36
N ALA A 104 -6.82 15.76 5.78
CA ALA A 104 -6.82 16.48 4.51
C ALA A 104 -7.90 17.57 4.50
N VAL A 105 -7.59 18.68 3.85
CA VAL A 105 -8.45 19.86 3.76
C VAL A 105 -8.50 20.40 2.33
N PRO A 106 -9.68 20.44 1.70
CA PRO A 106 -9.87 21.13 0.44
C PRO A 106 -9.88 22.65 0.67
N PHE A 107 -9.37 23.40 -0.29
CA PHE A 107 -9.37 24.87 -0.31
C PHE A 107 -9.51 25.38 -1.75
N GLY A 108 -9.49 26.73 -1.93
CA GLY A 108 -9.62 27.32 -3.27
C GLY A 108 -10.93 26.97 -3.95
N SER A 109 -12.06 27.05 -3.24
CA SER A 109 -13.39 26.65 -3.71
C SER A 109 -13.46 25.17 -4.14
N GLY A 110 -12.67 24.30 -3.48
CA GLY A 110 -12.65 22.87 -3.76
C GLY A 110 -11.79 22.44 -4.96
N SER A 111 -11.00 23.37 -5.53
CA SER A 111 -10.09 23.04 -6.63
C SER A 111 -8.74 22.50 -6.22
N SER A 112 -8.39 22.61 -4.95
CA SER A 112 -7.10 22.20 -4.40
C SER A 112 -7.28 21.57 -3.02
N ALA A 113 -6.32 20.78 -2.58
CA ALA A 113 -6.28 20.24 -1.23
C ALA A 113 -4.86 20.14 -0.70
N PHE A 114 -4.74 20.29 0.62
CA PHE A 114 -3.57 19.91 1.39
C PHE A 114 -3.88 18.70 2.26
N GLY A 115 -2.88 17.86 2.47
CA GLY A 115 -2.96 16.73 3.37
C GLY A 115 -1.68 16.49 4.14
N ILE A 116 -1.82 15.93 5.34
CA ILE A 116 -0.72 15.43 6.16
C ILE A 116 -1.03 14.01 6.59
N GLN A 117 -0.02 13.16 6.62
CA GLN A 117 -0.16 11.77 7.04
C GLN A 117 1.03 11.31 7.88
N LEU A 118 0.75 10.34 8.73
CA LEU A 118 1.74 9.63 9.53
C LEU A 118 1.40 8.13 9.51
N GLY A 119 2.39 7.30 9.33
CA GLY A 119 2.26 5.85 9.45
C GLY A 119 3.37 5.27 10.31
N THR A 120 3.04 4.23 11.06
CA THR A 120 3.98 3.51 11.92
C THR A 120 3.80 2.01 11.74
N PHE A 121 4.91 1.28 11.75
CA PHE A 121 4.94 -0.17 11.72
C PHE A 121 6.03 -0.68 12.67
N GLY A 122 5.76 -1.75 13.39
CA GLY A 122 6.72 -2.32 14.32
C GLY A 122 6.08 -3.37 15.22
N PHE A 123 6.84 -3.78 16.22
CA PHE A 123 6.40 -4.67 17.29
C PHE A 123 6.91 -4.16 18.64
N ASP A 124 6.29 -4.66 19.70
CA ASP A 124 6.66 -4.32 21.08
C ASP A 124 8.04 -4.90 21.42
N ASP A 125 8.71 -4.31 22.43
CA ASP A 125 10.04 -4.72 22.88
C ASP A 125 10.14 -6.24 23.07
N GLN A 126 11.17 -6.84 22.48
CA GLN A 126 11.47 -8.26 22.57
C GLN A 126 12.74 -8.47 23.41
N PRO A 127 12.76 -9.43 24.34
CA PRO A 127 13.94 -9.72 25.14
C PRO A 127 15.04 -10.34 24.28
N VAL A 128 16.27 -9.95 24.56
CA VAL A 128 17.48 -10.51 23.94
C VAL A 128 17.91 -11.77 24.68
N TYR A 129 18.00 -12.87 23.93
CA TYR A 129 18.52 -14.16 24.42
C TYR A 129 19.86 -14.47 23.78
N THR A 130 20.79 -15.03 24.51
CA THR A 130 22.06 -15.51 23.97
C THR A 130 22.28 -16.97 24.38
N VAL A 131 23.24 -17.63 23.72
CA VAL A 131 23.62 -19.02 24.08
C VAL A 131 24.06 -19.14 25.56
N ASP A 132 24.74 -18.09 26.05
CA ASP A 132 25.25 -18.07 27.45
C ASP A 132 24.18 -17.60 28.44
N GLN A 133 23.12 -16.94 28.00
CA GLN A 133 22.03 -16.43 28.83
C GLN A 133 20.66 -16.79 28.21
N PRO A 134 20.29 -18.07 28.26
CA PRO A 134 19.04 -18.54 27.62
C PRO A 134 17.77 -18.05 28.32
N GLU A 135 17.86 -17.56 29.55
CA GLU A 135 16.76 -16.96 30.32
C GLU A 135 16.58 -15.45 29.99
N GLY A 136 17.46 -14.90 29.15
CA GLY A 136 17.47 -13.49 28.76
C GLY A 136 18.62 -12.69 29.33
N THR A 137 19.14 -11.77 28.57
CA THR A 137 20.26 -10.87 28.96
C THR A 137 19.81 -9.70 29.83
N GLY A 138 18.49 -9.46 29.92
CA GLY A 138 17.89 -8.24 30.49
C GLY A 138 17.84 -7.06 29.51
N ALA A 139 18.49 -7.16 28.34
CA ALA A 139 18.34 -6.21 27.25
C ALA A 139 17.09 -6.51 26.43
N VAL A 140 16.55 -5.49 25.75
CA VAL A 140 15.43 -5.60 24.82
C VAL A 140 15.82 -4.99 23.49
N TYR A 141 15.18 -5.42 22.40
CA TYR A 141 15.26 -4.80 21.11
C TYR A 141 13.86 -4.55 20.55
N SER A 142 13.72 -3.51 19.76
CA SER A 142 12.46 -3.16 19.09
C SER A 142 12.69 -2.80 17.63
N VAL A 143 11.63 -2.85 16.85
CA VAL A 143 11.59 -2.35 15.47
C VAL A 143 10.52 -1.28 15.39
N ALA A 144 10.91 -0.10 14.93
CA ALA A 144 10.03 1.03 14.75
C ALA A 144 10.27 1.69 13.39
N GLN A 145 9.39 1.42 12.45
CA GLN A 145 9.41 2.02 11.13
C GLN A 145 8.33 3.09 11.06
N THR A 146 8.67 4.29 10.63
CA THR A 146 7.75 5.42 10.59
C THR A 146 7.88 6.19 9.29
N PHE A 147 6.80 6.79 8.84
CA PHE A 147 6.86 7.80 7.79
C PHE A 147 5.89 8.94 8.08
N GLY A 148 6.29 10.14 7.68
CA GLY A 148 5.43 11.31 7.62
C GLY A 148 5.35 11.82 6.19
N GLY A 149 4.19 12.34 5.78
CA GLY A 149 3.99 12.83 4.42
C GLY A 149 3.17 14.11 4.36
N LEU A 150 3.54 14.99 3.41
CA LEU A 150 2.81 16.22 3.08
C LEU A 150 2.31 16.11 1.64
N THR A 151 1.02 16.33 1.43
CA THR A 151 0.35 16.20 0.13
C THR A 151 -0.18 17.54 -0.34
N TYR A 152 0.01 17.81 -1.62
CA TYR A 152 -0.69 18.87 -2.35
C TYR A 152 -1.36 18.27 -3.57
N ALA A 153 -2.64 18.62 -3.80
CA ALA A 153 -3.39 18.17 -4.96
C ALA A 153 -4.18 19.31 -5.58
N ARG A 154 -4.41 19.22 -6.90
CA ARG A 154 -5.15 20.23 -7.64
C ARG A 154 -5.95 19.64 -8.78
N ASN A 155 -7.20 20.11 -8.91
CA ASN A 155 -8.02 19.94 -10.09
C ASN A 155 -7.64 20.97 -11.16
N PHE A 156 -7.23 20.51 -12.31
CA PHE A 156 -6.96 21.37 -13.47
C PHE A 156 -8.21 21.57 -14.35
N SER A 157 -9.11 20.62 -14.29
CA SER A 157 -10.41 20.68 -14.97
C SER A 157 -11.39 19.73 -14.27
N ASP A 158 -12.67 19.77 -14.65
CA ASP A 158 -13.71 18.84 -14.15
C ASP A 158 -13.38 17.36 -14.40
N ARG A 159 -12.39 17.08 -15.25
CA ARG A 159 -12.02 15.73 -15.66
C ARG A 159 -10.62 15.30 -15.24
N PHE A 160 -9.79 16.21 -14.80
CA PHE A 160 -8.38 15.90 -14.56
C PHE A 160 -7.85 16.56 -13.29
N SER A 161 -7.33 15.73 -12.42
CA SER A 161 -6.63 16.15 -11.20
C SER A 161 -5.23 15.53 -11.10
N VAL A 162 -4.35 16.22 -10.39
CA VAL A 162 -2.97 15.81 -10.12
C VAL A 162 -2.70 16.01 -8.64
N GLY A 163 -1.87 15.16 -8.06
CA GLY A 163 -1.40 15.28 -6.69
C GLY A 163 0.04 14.85 -6.55
N LEU A 164 0.69 15.43 -5.56
CA LEU A 164 2.06 15.14 -5.17
C LEU A 164 2.13 14.98 -3.66
N THR A 165 2.86 13.98 -3.19
CA THR A 165 3.17 13.79 -1.76
C THR A 165 4.67 13.72 -1.57
N ALA A 166 5.23 14.52 -0.67
CA ALA A 166 6.60 14.38 -0.19
C ALA A 166 6.57 13.60 1.13
N LYS A 167 7.46 12.61 1.26
CA LYS A 167 7.55 11.71 2.42
C LYS A 167 8.93 11.77 3.05
N PHE A 168 8.98 11.71 4.36
CA PHE A 168 10.16 11.40 5.14
C PHE A 168 9.95 10.05 5.82
N ILE A 169 10.90 9.15 5.68
CA ILE A 169 10.87 7.78 6.20
C ILE A 169 12.01 7.63 7.21
N SER A 170 11.71 7.04 8.36
CA SER A 170 12.67 6.65 9.38
C SER A 170 12.46 5.18 9.71
N ASP A 171 13.51 4.42 9.69
CA ASP A 171 13.52 2.97 9.92
C ASP A 171 14.53 2.66 11.01
N GLN A 172 14.04 2.18 12.16
CA GLN A 172 14.84 1.76 13.29
C GLN A 172 14.72 0.24 13.46
N LEU A 173 15.83 -0.45 13.39
CA LEU A 173 15.97 -1.90 13.54
C LEU A 173 16.93 -2.17 14.71
N GLY A 174 16.39 -2.31 15.93
CA GLY A 174 17.20 -2.37 17.13
C GLY A 174 18.02 -1.08 17.32
N GLY A 175 19.33 -1.20 17.42
CA GLY A 175 20.27 -0.06 17.52
C GLY A 175 20.78 0.47 16.19
N ALA A 176 20.25 -0.01 15.05
CA ALA A 176 20.57 0.51 13.72
C ALA A 176 19.45 1.41 13.19
N GLU A 177 19.80 2.58 12.67
CA GLU A 177 18.84 3.55 12.17
C GLU A 177 19.16 3.95 10.72
N GLY A 178 18.09 4.18 9.93
CA GLY A 178 18.20 4.67 8.57
C GLY A 178 17.08 5.66 8.24
N THR A 179 17.35 6.62 7.35
CA THR A 179 16.37 7.58 6.89
C THR A 179 16.37 7.71 5.37
N ALA A 180 15.22 8.05 4.81
CA ALA A 180 15.07 8.29 3.39
C ALA A 180 14.00 9.37 3.12
N PHE A 181 14.07 9.96 1.92
CA PHE A 181 13.04 10.83 1.37
C PHE A 181 12.40 10.15 0.18
N GLY A 182 11.07 10.26 0.10
CA GLY A 182 10.28 9.72 -1.00
C GLY A 182 9.27 10.71 -1.54
N VAL A 183 8.82 10.48 -2.76
CA VAL A 183 7.80 11.28 -3.42
C VAL A 183 6.78 10.35 -4.04
N ASP A 184 5.49 10.70 -3.90
CA ASP A 184 4.41 10.08 -4.66
C ASP A 184 3.85 11.09 -5.66
N PHE A 185 3.54 10.61 -6.85
CA PHE A 185 2.84 11.35 -7.88
C PHE A 185 1.59 10.59 -8.28
N GLY A 186 0.46 11.29 -8.40
CA GLY A 186 -0.79 10.69 -8.82
C GLY A 186 -1.57 11.56 -9.78
N THR A 187 -2.35 10.91 -10.64
CA THR A 187 -3.32 11.56 -11.52
C THR A 187 -4.66 10.85 -11.41
N ASN A 188 -5.73 11.58 -11.70
CA ASN A 188 -7.06 11.01 -11.85
C ASN A 188 -7.75 11.65 -13.04
N PHE A 189 -8.33 10.82 -13.90
CA PHE A 189 -9.06 11.27 -15.09
C PHE A 189 -10.46 10.68 -15.09
N HIS A 190 -11.46 11.56 -15.29
CA HIS A 190 -12.88 11.23 -15.29
C HIS A 190 -13.42 11.31 -16.69
N ALA A 191 -14.14 10.28 -17.11
CA ALA A 191 -14.80 10.18 -18.42
C ALA A 191 -16.17 9.52 -18.29
N SER A 192 -16.86 9.38 -19.39
CA SER A 192 -18.10 8.60 -19.48
C SER A 192 -18.01 7.63 -20.65
N LEU A 193 -18.40 6.39 -20.39
CA LEU A 193 -18.54 5.34 -21.41
C LEU A 193 -19.96 4.79 -21.34
N ALA A 194 -20.69 4.83 -22.45
CA ALA A 194 -22.08 4.38 -22.53
C ALA A 194 -23.00 4.99 -21.45
N ASN A 195 -22.82 6.28 -21.13
CA ASN A 195 -23.51 7.05 -20.10
C ASN A 195 -23.23 6.60 -18.65
N HIS A 196 -22.18 5.81 -18.43
CA HIS A 196 -21.70 5.43 -17.10
C HIS A 196 -20.37 6.10 -16.81
N PRO A 197 -20.13 6.56 -15.58
CA PRO A 197 -18.83 7.12 -15.18
C PRO A 197 -17.71 6.09 -15.31
N VAL A 198 -16.58 6.54 -15.88
CA VAL A 198 -15.32 5.80 -15.95
C VAL A 198 -14.23 6.67 -15.34
N ARG A 199 -13.36 6.09 -14.56
CA ARG A 199 -12.22 6.77 -13.97
C ARG A 199 -10.94 6.01 -14.25
N PHE A 200 -9.91 6.76 -14.61
CA PHE A 200 -8.55 6.24 -14.80
C PHE A 200 -7.62 6.93 -13.82
N SER A 201 -6.68 6.19 -13.30
CA SER A 201 -5.63 6.74 -12.46
C SER A 201 -4.28 6.20 -12.87
N PHE A 202 -3.29 7.03 -12.66
CA PHE A 202 -1.90 6.69 -12.79
C PHE A 202 -1.18 7.18 -11.54
N VAL A 203 -0.46 6.28 -10.88
CA VAL A 203 0.23 6.59 -9.63
C VAL A 203 1.64 6.00 -9.66
N VAL A 204 2.61 6.81 -9.26
CA VAL A 204 3.95 6.36 -8.88
C VAL A 204 4.13 6.72 -7.42
N SER A 205 4.38 5.75 -6.56
CA SER A 205 4.59 5.98 -5.13
C SER A 205 5.95 5.50 -4.67
N ASN A 206 6.44 6.14 -3.60
CA ASN A 206 7.71 5.83 -2.94
C ASN A 206 8.94 5.95 -3.87
N LEU A 207 8.91 6.84 -4.86
CA LEU A 207 10.09 7.17 -5.63
C LEU A 207 11.02 8.05 -4.77
N GLY A 208 12.23 7.59 -4.45
CA GLY A 208 13.04 8.34 -3.49
C GLY A 208 14.50 7.93 -3.40
N THR A 209 15.13 8.39 -2.31
CA THR A 209 16.53 8.10 -2.00
C THR A 209 16.69 6.68 -1.46
N ASN A 210 17.90 6.17 -1.52
CA ASN A 210 18.22 4.92 -0.84
C ASN A 210 18.31 5.15 0.67
N LEU A 211 17.93 4.15 1.44
CA LEU A 211 18.03 4.07 2.87
C LEU A 211 19.31 3.29 3.21
N SER A 212 20.16 3.85 4.06
CA SER A 212 21.37 3.22 4.58
C SER A 212 21.33 3.29 6.09
N TYR A 213 21.78 2.22 6.75
CA TYR A 213 21.75 2.12 8.21
C TYR A 213 23.11 2.47 8.79
N SER A 214 23.07 3.12 9.95
CA SER A 214 24.18 3.41 10.85
C SER A 214 23.73 3.18 12.30
N GLY A 215 24.65 3.01 13.23
CA GLY A 215 24.31 2.86 14.63
C GLY A 215 25.19 1.88 15.40
N GLU A 216 24.94 1.77 16.70
CA GLU A 216 25.80 1.03 17.63
C GLU A 216 25.93 -0.46 17.28
N GLU A 217 24.90 -1.10 16.76
CA GLU A 217 24.93 -2.51 16.37
C GLU A 217 25.80 -2.78 15.13
N LEU A 218 26.18 -1.74 14.41
CA LEU A 218 27.10 -1.82 13.27
C LEU A 218 28.54 -1.53 13.66
N ILE A 219 28.81 -1.26 14.94
CA ILE A 219 30.17 -1.09 15.45
C ILE A 219 30.77 -2.45 15.73
N SER A 220 31.89 -2.74 15.10
CA SER A 220 32.69 -3.94 15.34
C SER A 220 34.12 -3.58 15.73
N GLU A 221 34.72 -4.40 16.59
CA GLU A 221 36.14 -4.27 16.88
C GLU A 221 36.98 -4.88 15.76
N THR A 222 37.72 -4.03 15.06
CA THR A 222 38.59 -4.47 13.95
C THR A 222 40.06 -4.33 14.35
N PRO A 223 40.89 -5.41 14.26
CA PRO A 223 42.33 -5.29 14.46
C PRO A 223 42.93 -4.31 13.41
N ARG A 224 43.76 -3.39 13.86
CA ARG A 224 44.50 -2.52 12.95
C ARG A 224 45.41 -3.37 12.08
N GLN A 225 45.29 -3.24 10.76
CA GLN A 225 46.26 -3.83 9.85
C GLN A 225 47.55 -2.99 9.85
N PRO A 226 48.75 -3.62 10.01
CA PRO A 226 50.01 -2.90 9.93
C PRO A 226 50.21 -2.31 8.53
N LEU A 227 50.77 -1.13 8.45
CA LEU A 227 51.13 -0.52 7.18
C LEU A 227 52.26 -1.29 6.49
N PRO A 228 52.42 -1.22 5.14
CA PRO A 228 53.50 -1.85 4.44
C PRO A 228 54.86 -1.44 5.01
N GLY A 229 55.65 -2.42 5.51
CA GLY A 229 56.92 -2.19 6.18
C GLY A 229 56.87 -1.97 7.69
N GLU A 230 55.70 -1.94 8.30
CA GLU A 230 55.51 -1.89 9.74
C GLU A 230 55.56 -3.32 10.33
N GLN A 231 56.29 -3.49 11.44
CA GLN A 231 56.29 -4.78 12.17
C GLN A 231 54.92 -5.02 12.80
N PRO A 232 54.37 -6.27 12.77
CA PRO A 232 53.12 -6.57 13.41
C PRO A 232 53.30 -6.34 14.94
N VAL A 233 52.68 -5.28 15.44
CA VAL A 233 52.57 -5.02 16.90
C VAL A 233 51.22 -5.49 17.33
N PRO A 234 51.10 -6.17 18.51
CA PRO A 234 49.82 -6.44 19.11
C PRO A 234 49.08 -5.10 19.34
N THR A 235 48.16 -4.78 18.45
CA THR A 235 47.39 -3.55 18.57
C THR A 235 46.03 -3.89 19.22
N LEU A 236 45.57 -3.03 20.12
CA LEU A 236 44.24 -3.11 20.66
C LEU A 236 43.26 -2.97 19.52
N PRO A 237 42.20 -3.79 19.47
CA PRO A 237 41.12 -3.61 18.52
C PRO A 237 40.57 -2.19 18.58
N GLN A 238 40.28 -1.62 17.43
CA GLN A 238 39.67 -0.28 17.32
C GLN A 238 38.21 -0.42 16.89
N PRO A 239 37.29 0.34 17.50
CA PRO A 239 35.92 0.37 17.05
C PRO A 239 35.85 0.86 15.62
N SER A 240 35.20 0.10 14.76
CA SER A 240 34.98 0.40 13.34
C SER A 240 33.50 0.24 13.05
N GLU A 241 32.88 1.22 12.42
CA GLU A 241 31.51 1.13 11.99
C GLU A 241 31.42 0.44 10.62
N LEU A 242 30.59 -0.60 10.54
CA LEU A 242 30.26 -1.28 9.30
C LEU A 242 29.29 -0.42 8.50
N ARG A 243 29.65 -0.08 7.29
CA ARG A 243 28.79 0.70 6.41
C ARG A 243 27.87 -0.21 5.62
N THR A 244 26.54 -0.05 5.76
CA THR A 244 25.59 -0.78 4.94
C THR A 244 25.52 -0.24 3.52
N LYS A 245 25.11 -1.09 2.58
CA LYS A 245 24.71 -0.61 1.25
C LYS A 245 23.44 0.23 1.38
N GLY A 246 23.20 1.12 0.41
CA GLY A 246 21.92 1.79 0.27
C GLY A 246 20.87 0.85 -0.31
N PHE A 247 19.75 0.71 0.39
CA PHE A 247 18.58 -0.06 -0.06
C PHE A 247 17.55 0.89 -0.65
N GLY A 248 17.04 0.59 -1.86
CA GLY A 248 16.01 1.40 -2.49
C GLY A 248 14.68 1.33 -1.74
N LEU A 249 13.87 2.38 -1.85
CA LEU A 249 12.49 2.34 -1.39
C LEU A 249 11.64 1.43 -2.30
N PRO A 250 10.55 0.84 -1.80
CA PRO A 250 9.66 -0.03 -2.56
C PRO A 250 8.79 0.83 -3.50
N THR A 251 9.39 1.30 -4.59
CA THR A 251 8.69 2.11 -5.59
C THR A 251 7.58 1.28 -6.24
N MET A 252 6.37 1.84 -6.29
CA MET A 252 5.19 1.21 -6.87
C MET A 252 4.67 2.04 -8.03
N PHE A 253 4.55 1.41 -9.19
CA PHE A 253 3.82 1.93 -10.34
C PHE A 253 2.42 1.30 -10.37
N ARG A 254 1.38 2.13 -10.50
CA ARG A 254 -0.01 1.66 -10.51
C ARG A 254 -0.82 2.34 -11.62
N VAL A 255 -1.60 1.54 -12.33
CA VAL A 255 -2.61 2.02 -13.28
C VAL A 255 -3.96 1.48 -12.84
N GLY A 256 -4.88 2.36 -12.53
CA GLY A 256 -6.21 2.01 -12.04
C GLY A 256 -7.31 2.36 -13.02
N LEU A 257 -8.30 1.50 -13.11
CA LEU A 257 -9.53 1.68 -13.88
C LEU A 257 -10.73 1.41 -12.96
N ALA A 258 -11.73 2.27 -13.02
CA ALA A 258 -13.00 2.08 -12.36
C ALA A 258 -14.16 2.36 -13.30
N TYR A 259 -15.20 1.52 -13.25
CA TYR A 259 -16.43 1.64 -14.03
C TYR A 259 -17.65 1.53 -13.14
N ASP A 260 -18.51 2.53 -13.13
CA ASP A 260 -19.76 2.48 -12.38
C ASP A 260 -20.83 1.72 -13.18
N LEU A 261 -21.04 0.45 -12.85
CA LEU A 261 -22.06 -0.41 -13.48
C LEU A 261 -23.48 0.06 -13.09
N ILE A 262 -23.65 0.50 -11.84
CA ILE A 262 -24.84 1.17 -11.34
C ILE A 262 -24.41 2.55 -10.83
N ALA A 263 -24.97 3.60 -11.38
CA ALA A 263 -24.68 4.98 -11.01
C ALA A 263 -25.98 5.73 -10.73
N ARG A 264 -26.62 5.42 -9.61
CA ARG A 264 -27.82 6.10 -9.08
C ARG A 264 -27.46 6.89 -7.84
N GLU A 265 -28.25 7.90 -7.50
CA GLU A 265 -27.98 8.78 -6.35
C GLU A 265 -27.71 8.02 -5.05
N ASN A 266 -28.53 7.01 -4.72
CA ASN A 266 -28.42 6.24 -3.47
C ASN A 266 -27.93 4.80 -3.67
N ASN A 267 -27.59 4.39 -4.90
CA ASN A 267 -27.16 3.02 -5.20
C ASN A 267 -26.05 3.07 -6.26
N ARG A 268 -24.85 2.69 -5.87
CA ARG A 268 -23.68 2.63 -6.77
C ARG A 268 -23.03 1.26 -6.68
N LEU A 269 -22.79 0.67 -7.84
CA LEU A 269 -21.95 -0.51 -7.99
C LEU A 269 -20.78 -0.16 -8.91
N THR A 270 -19.59 -0.17 -8.37
CA THR A 270 -18.34 0.12 -9.09
C THR A 270 -17.53 -1.15 -9.26
N LEU A 271 -17.07 -1.41 -10.48
CA LEU A 271 -16.09 -2.44 -10.79
C LEU A 271 -14.72 -1.77 -10.93
N LEU A 272 -13.68 -2.43 -10.43
CA LEU A 272 -12.33 -1.91 -10.29
C LEU A 272 -11.33 -2.88 -10.88
N SER A 273 -10.30 -2.35 -11.52
CA SER A 273 -9.14 -3.13 -11.96
C SER A 273 -7.90 -2.26 -11.86
N ASP A 274 -6.89 -2.74 -11.13
CA ASP A 274 -5.60 -2.08 -11.03
C ASP A 274 -4.49 -3.02 -11.51
N PHE A 275 -3.56 -2.48 -12.28
CA PHE A 275 -2.26 -3.07 -12.57
C PHE A 275 -1.25 -2.47 -11.60
N ASN A 276 -0.48 -3.31 -10.91
CA ASN A 276 0.52 -2.92 -9.93
C ASN A 276 1.88 -3.50 -10.32
N GLN A 277 2.89 -2.64 -10.37
CA GLN A 277 4.29 -3.02 -10.61
C GLN A 277 5.17 -2.44 -9.51
N PRO A 278 5.38 -3.18 -8.40
CA PRO A 278 6.39 -2.81 -7.42
C PRO A 278 7.79 -3.14 -7.92
N THR A 279 8.80 -2.42 -7.45
CA THR A 279 10.21 -2.76 -7.70
C THR A 279 10.66 -3.98 -6.90
N SER A 280 10.02 -4.23 -5.76
CA SER A 280 10.34 -5.33 -4.85
C SER A 280 9.68 -6.66 -5.21
N ASN A 281 8.78 -6.69 -6.19
CA ASN A 281 8.07 -7.91 -6.58
C ASN A 281 7.63 -7.87 -8.05
N LYS A 282 7.13 -9.00 -8.58
CA LYS A 282 6.58 -9.08 -9.94
C LYS A 282 5.31 -8.24 -10.08
N ALA A 283 5.01 -7.85 -11.32
CA ALA A 283 3.76 -7.20 -11.66
C ALA A 283 2.55 -8.07 -11.30
N GLY A 284 1.49 -7.43 -10.83
CA GLY A 284 0.26 -8.08 -10.47
C GLY A 284 -0.97 -7.31 -10.94
N PHE A 285 -2.11 -7.98 -10.88
CA PHE A 285 -3.41 -7.39 -11.19
C PHE A 285 -4.35 -7.57 -10.00
N VAL A 286 -5.18 -6.57 -9.80
CA VAL A 286 -6.25 -6.61 -8.79
C VAL A 286 -7.57 -6.37 -9.48
N LEU A 287 -8.55 -7.20 -9.19
CA LEU A 287 -9.94 -6.99 -9.55
C LEU A 287 -10.76 -6.77 -8.28
N GLY A 288 -11.60 -5.76 -8.27
CA GLY A 288 -12.41 -5.42 -7.12
C GLY A 288 -13.81 -4.96 -7.50
N SER A 289 -14.68 -4.95 -6.51
CA SER A 289 -16.01 -4.36 -6.61
C SER A 289 -16.41 -3.68 -5.31
N GLU A 290 -17.07 -2.54 -5.41
CA GLU A 290 -17.69 -1.84 -4.30
C GLU A 290 -19.17 -1.60 -4.62
N TRP A 291 -20.05 -2.11 -3.75
CA TRP A 291 -21.47 -1.81 -3.78
C TRP A 291 -21.84 -0.94 -2.59
N GLY A 292 -22.28 0.28 -2.84
CA GLY A 292 -22.66 1.26 -1.85
C GLY A 292 -24.14 1.64 -1.95
N LEU A 293 -24.82 1.62 -0.81
CA LEU A 293 -26.16 2.17 -0.61
C LEU A 293 -26.07 3.37 0.33
N GLN A 294 -26.55 4.51 -0.10
CA GLN A 294 -26.60 5.74 0.68
C GLN A 294 -28.04 6.10 1.06
N ARG A 295 -28.20 6.85 2.14
CA ARG A 295 -29.51 7.34 2.61
C ARG A 295 -30.55 6.23 2.73
N LEU A 296 -30.21 5.17 3.45
CA LEU A 296 -31.09 4.04 3.72
C LEU A 296 -32.41 4.52 4.33
N GLY A 297 -33.51 4.27 3.64
CA GLY A 297 -34.84 4.70 4.09
C GLY A 297 -35.01 6.21 4.24
N GLY A 298 -34.22 7.04 3.55
CA GLY A 298 -34.25 8.50 3.69
C GLY A 298 -33.45 9.03 4.89
N SER A 299 -32.77 8.15 5.64
CA SER A 299 -31.89 8.51 6.75
C SER A 299 -30.51 8.98 6.27
N GLY A 300 -29.69 9.48 7.20
CA GLY A 300 -28.27 9.79 6.93
C GLY A 300 -27.36 8.57 6.86
N PHE A 301 -27.87 7.35 7.08
CA PHE A 301 -27.07 6.13 7.08
C PHE A 301 -26.83 5.59 5.68
N GLY A 302 -25.62 5.07 5.47
CA GLY A 302 -25.23 4.33 4.29
C GLY A 302 -24.43 3.09 4.66
N VAL A 303 -24.44 2.11 3.76
CA VAL A 303 -23.68 0.87 3.89
C VAL A 303 -22.91 0.62 2.61
N ALA A 304 -21.77 -0.07 2.72
CA ALA A 304 -20.99 -0.52 1.57
C ALA A 304 -20.53 -1.96 1.79
N LEU A 305 -20.56 -2.75 0.72
CA LEU A 305 -19.94 -4.07 0.66
C LEU A 305 -18.84 -4.06 -0.40
N ARG A 306 -17.75 -4.74 -0.09
CA ARG A 306 -16.54 -4.73 -0.91
C ARG A 306 -15.95 -6.12 -1.02
N GLY A 307 -15.40 -6.41 -2.18
CA GLY A 307 -14.66 -7.63 -2.41
C GLY A 307 -13.63 -7.44 -3.49
N SER A 308 -12.51 -8.15 -3.37
CA SER A 308 -11.43 -8.08 -4.34
C SER A 308 -10.64 -9.39 -4.39
N TYR A 309 -9.96 -9.56 -5.49
CA TYR A 309 -8.96 -10.60 -5.66
C TYR A 309 -7.70 -9.99 -6.29
N SER A 310 -6.57 -10.18 -5.62
CA SER A 310 -5.25 -9.72 -6.06
C SER A 310 -4.47 -10.91 -6.60
N TYR A 311 -4.15 -10.88 -7.88
CA TYR A 311 -3.29 -11.87 -8.51
C TYR A 311 -1.88 -11.33 -8.64
N GLN A 312 -0.91 -12.05 -8.11
CA GLN A 312 0.51 -11.77 -8.25
C GLN A 312 1.22 -13.09 -8.61
N PRO A 313 1.97 -13.15 -9.72
CA PRO A 313 2.71 -14.34 -10.08
C PRO A 313 3.67 -14.74 -8.97
N ALA A 314 3.78 -16.03 -8.69
CA ALA A 314 4.78 -16.55 -7.76
C ALA A 314 6.19 -16.20 -8.23
N ASN A 315 7.07 -15.95 -7.27
CA ASN A 315 8.48 -15.77 -7.56
C ASN A 315 9.06 -17.13 -7.96
N ASN A 316 9.74 -17.19 -9.11
CA ASN A 316 10.49 -18.39 -9.51
C ASN A 316 11.75 -18.51 -8.66
N ILE A 317 11.58 -18.69 -7.35
CA ILE A 317 12.66 -19.17 -6.50
C ILE A 317 12.73 -20.66 -6.82
N ASP A 318 13.77 -21.06 -7.57
CA ASP A 318 14.06 -22.47 -7.83
C ASP A 318 14.53 -23.10 -6.49
N VAL A 319 13.55 -23.44 -5.68
CA VAL A 319 13.78 -24.21 -4.46
C VAL A 319 13.71 -25.66 -4.89
N SER A 320 14.83 -26.23 -5.19
CA SER A 320 15.00 -27.65 -5.56
C SER A 320 14.60 -28.62 -4.43
N ASN A 321 13.78 -28.17 -3.48
CA ASN A 321 13.29 -28.97 -2.38
C ASN A 321 11.79 -29.32 -2.59
N PRO A 322 11.45 -30.59 -2.85
CA PRO A 322 10.08 -31.03 -3.12
C PRO A 322 9.09 -30.82 -1.94
N SER A 323 9.58 -30.56 -0.72
CA SER A 323 8.71 -30.24 0.42
C SER A 323 8.08 -28.83 0.34
N PHE A 324 8.58 -27.93 -0.51
CA PHE A 324 7.96 -26.62 -0.76
C PHE A 324 6.85 -26.64 -1.82
N THR A 325 6.79 -27.66 -2.67
CA THR A 325 5.70 -27.81 -3.65
C THR A 325 4.35 -28.11 -2.99
N ALA A 326 4.34 -28.67 -1.78
CA ALA A 326 3.10 -28.87 -1.01
C ALA A 326 2.46 -27.57 -0.50
N LEU A 327 3.19 -26.46 -0.49
CA LEU A 327 2.68 -25.14 -0.09
C LEU A 327 1.89 -24.44 -1.22
N THR A 328 1.99 -24.91 -2.46
CA THR A 328 1.35 -24.29 -3.62
C THR A 328 -0.15 -24.63 -3.75
N ASP A 329 -0.63 -25.72 -3.15
CA ASP A 329 -2.03 -26.14 -3.28
C ASP A 329 -3.00 -25.39 -2.34
N GLU A 330 -2.51 -24.75 -1.26
CA GLU A 330 -3.31 -23.92 -0.36
C GLU A 330 -3.39 -22.43 -0.79
N GLU A 331 -2.68 -22.05 -1.83
CA GLU A 331 -2.53 -20.65 -2.27
C GLU A 331 -3.71 -20.11 -3.11
N ASN A 332 -4.68 -20.91 -3.48
CA ASN A 332 -5.74 -20.54 -4.43
C ASN A 332 -6.63 -19.36 -3.97
N LEU A 333 -6.61 -18.98 -2.70
CA LEU A 333 -7.35 -17.84 -2.17
C LEU A 333 -6.44 -16.69 -1.68
N GLN A 334 -5.12 -16.81 -1.83
CA GLN A 334 -4.20 -15.74 -1.50
C GLN A 334 -4.55 -14.48 -2.31
N GLY A 335 -4.63 -13.34 -1.62
CA GLY A 335 -5.04 -12.09 -2.24
C GLY A 335 -6.54 -11.81 -2.23
N LEU A 336 -7.38 -12.72 -1.66
CA LEU A 336 -8.78 -12.44 -1.43
C LEU A 336 -8.93 -11.37 -0.33
N GLY A 337 -9.67 -10.32 -0.64
CA GLY A 337 -10.06 -9.25 0.26
C GLY A 337 -11.57 -9.11 0.32
N LEU A 338 -12.13 -9.00 1.52
CA LEU A 338 -13.54 -8.74 1.75
C LEU A 338 -13.70 -7.61 2.76
N GLY A 339 -14.76 -6.85 2.68
CA GLY A 339 -14.99 -5.80 3.66
C GLY A 339 -16.36 -5.15 3.58
N GLY A 340 -16.61 -4.34 4.57
CA GLY A 340 -17.84 -3.56 4.67
C GLY A 340 -17.59 -2.19 5.29
N GLY A 341 -18.51 -1.29 5.05
CA GLY A 341 -18.47 0.06 5.60
C GLY A 341 -19.84 0.51 6.05
N LEU A 342 -19.85 1.25 7.15
CA LEU A 342 -21.01 1.98 7.65
C LEU A 342 -20.67 3.45 7.63
N ASN A 343 -21.53 4.28 7.09
CA ASN A 343 -21.35 5.73 7.11
C ASN A 343 -22.63 6.40 7.61
N TYR A 344 -22.45 7.49 8.32
CA TYR A 344 -23.52 8.37 8.74
C TYR A 344 -23.18 9.80 8.36
N GLY A 345 -24.03 10.41 7.55
CA GLY A 345 -23.96 11.83 7.18
C GLY A 345 -25.14 12.57 7.79
N GLY A 346 -24.83 13.49 8.71
CA GLY A 346 -25.83 14.31 9.38
C GLY A 346 -25.39 15.76 9.49
N GLY A 347 -26.15 16.69 8.89
CA GLY A 347 -25.82 18.11 8.94
C GLY A 347 -24.44 18.43 8.35
N ASN A 348 -23.55 18.99 9.17
CA ASN A 348 -22.22 19.43 8.74
C ASN A 348 -21.14 18.38 8.92
N PHE A 349 -21.43 17.17 9.43
CA PHE A 349 -20.43 16.15 9.66
C PHE A 349 -20.82 14.80 9.04
N ASN A 350 -19.82 13.99 8.76
CA ASN A 350 -19.99 12.59 8.44
C ASN A 350 -19.02 11.73 9.26
N VAL A 351 -19.47 10.54 9.60
CA VAL A 351 -18.68 9.53 10.31
C VAL A 351 -18.71 8.26 9.47
N GLY A 352 -17.55 7.68 9.23
CA GLY A 352 -17.41 6.40 8.55
C GLY A 352 -16.69 5.40 9.44
N PHE A 353 -17.13 4.17 9.40
CA PHE A 353 -16.45 3.03 9.99
C PHE A 353 -16.32 1.95 8.91
N ASP A 354 -15.11 1.51 8.65
CA ASP A 354 -14.82 0.47 7.67
C ASP A 354 -14.08 -0.69 8.32
N TYR A 355 -14.44 -1.89 7.88
CA TYR A 355 -13.81 -3.15 8.24
C TYR A 355 -13.37 -3.87 6.98
N ALA A 356 -12.20 -4.52 7.03
CA ALA A 356 -11.74 -5.43 6.00
C ALA A 356 -11.09 -6.67 6.61
N TRP A 357 -11.25 -7.76 5.92
CA TRP A 357 -10.56 -9.02 6.11
C TRP A 357 -9.76 -9.32 4.85
N LYS A 358 -8.49 -9.68 5.01
CA LYS A 358 -7.60 -10.04 3.90
C LYS A 358 -6.93 -11.37 4.19
N TYR A 359 -6.98 -12.28 3.22
CA TYR A 359 -6.29 -13.56 3.29
C TYR A 359 -4.88 -13.44 2.70
N LEU A 360 -3.88 -13.87 3.48
CA LEU A 360 -2.46 -13.75 3.17
C LEU A 360 -1.80 -15.11 2.84
N GLY A 361 -2.61 -16.13 2.47
CA GLY A 361 -2.11 -17.46 2.19
C GLY A 361 -1.62 -18.15 3.46
N ILE A 362 -0.42 -18.73 3.41
CA ILE A 362 0.20 -19.45 4.54
C ILE A 362 0.43 -18.58 5.78
N LEU A 363 0.43 -17.25 5.63
CA LEU A 363 0.55 -16.30 6.73
C LEU A 363 -0.79 -16.03 7.44
N GLY A 364 -1.85 -16.75 7.05
CA GLY A 364 -3.18 -16.63 7.66
C GLY A 364 -3.98 -15.45 7.11
N SER A 365 -4.68 -14.76 8.00
CA SER A 365 -5.52 -13.61 7.63
C SER A 365 -5.36 -12.47 8.62
N THR A 366 -5.65 -11.26 8.17
CA THR A 366 -5.61 -10.07 9.02
C THR A 366 -6.88 -9.23 8.88
N ASN A 367 -7.21 -8.52 9.97
CA ASN A 367 -8.39 -7.69 10.09
C ASN A 367 -7.99 -6.23 10.18
N PHE A 368 -8.61 -5.40 9.38
CA PHE A 368 -8.34 -3.96 9.29
C PHE A 368 -9.55 -3.18 9.79
N PHE A 369 -9.28 -2.14 10.54
CA PHE A 369 -10.29 -1.22 11.03
C PHE A 369 -9.89 0.20 10.68
N SER A 370 -10.87 1.01 10.26
CA SER A 370 -10.65 2.42 10.05
C SER A 370 -11.87 3.25 10.42
N VAL A 371 -11.60 4.43 10.94
CA VAL A 371 -12.61 5.43 11.29
C VAL A 371 -12.28 6.72 10.54
N THR A 372 -13.30 7.29 9.92
CA THR A 372 -13.22 8.56 9.20
C THR A 372 -14.18 9.56 9.79
N LEU A 373 -13.72 10.77 10.00
CA LEU A 373 -14.52 11.92 10.41
C LEU A 373 -14.36 13.03 9.38
N GLY A 374 -15.46 13.61 8.90
CA GLY A 374 -15.46 14.77 7.99
C GLY A 374 -16.46 15.83 8.46
N TRP A 375 -16.15 17.10 8.23
CA TRP A 375 -16.99 18.26 8.63
C TRP A 375 -17.00 19.38 7.60
#